data_e76af2270bab1c5015983a001a323abc
#
_entry.id   e76af2270bab1c5015983a001a323abc
#
_cell.length_a   1.000
_cell.length_b   1.000
_cell.length_c   1.000
_cell.angle_alpha   90.00
_cell.angle_beta   90.00
_cell.angle_gamma   90.00
#
_symmetry.space_group_name_H-M   'P 1'
#
loop_
_entity.id
_entity.type
_entity.pdbx_description
1 polymer ?
#
loop_
_entity_poly.entity_id
_entity_poly.type
_entity_poly.pdbx_seq_one_letter_code
_entity_poly.pdbx_strand_id
1 'polypeptide(L)'
;MKKFTKKQWIKFSIAAVLYTLFAIWMQNLWLLLGLIVLVDIFLTHYIPWGAWKRSKNPTVRNVLEWVDDIVFALVAVYFINLFVFQNYQIPSSSLEKSLLVGDYLFVSKLSYGPRVPNTPISFPLVQNTLPILNCKSYLDWPEWGYKRVKGLGHVKRNDIVVFNFPAGDTIAVKVQNPDYYSLVEEYGRERILLDKATFGEVMYRPVDKRENYVKRCIGMPGDTLQLIDNQVYIDGKPAENPKDMQFNYFIETDGSPITEEQFRLMDVSKDDRMLASSGGYYQNLLSYLGFTPNANGQYNPVYRLPLTKKALAIAEKLPTVKKVIIEPETLGGPTYPVGYNTGWTRDNFGPLWIPKKGATIPLDERNLALYSRCIKNYENNTLEVKDGKVYINGKPETSYTFKYDYYWMMGDNRHNSADSRSLGFVPEDHIVGKPILVWLSLDKDRSLFDGGIRWNRLFRWVHPD
;
A
#
# COMPACT_ATOMS: atom_id res chain seq x y z
N MET A 1 9.14 56.75 4.77
CA MET A 1 8.59 55.44 4.27
C MET A 1 9.41 54.98 3.07
N LYS A 2 10.05 53.81 3.12
CA LYS A 2 10.74 53.23 1.95
C LYS A 2 9.71 52.99 0.84
N LYS A 3 9.86 53.62 -0.32
CA LYS A 3 9.03 53.31 -1.48
C LYS A 3 9.45 51.95 -2.04
N PHE A 4 8.51 50.98 -2.07
CA PHE A 4 8.75 49.65 -2.63
C PHE A 4 8.82 49.77 -4.17
N THR A 5 9.72 49.01 -4.78
CA THR A 5 9.88 49.00 -6.25
C THR A 5 8.71 48.27 -6.91
N LYS A 6 8.39 48.64 -8.16
CA LYS A 6 7.36 47.95 -8.99
C LYS A 6 7.63 46.44 -9.08
N LYS A 7 8.90 46.04 -9.17
CA LYS A 7 9.33 44.64 -9.23
C LYS A 7 9.02 43.88 -7.93
N GLN A 8 9.17 44.51 -6.74
CA GLN A 8 8.81 43.91 -5.44
C GLN A 8 7.30 43.70 -5.33
N TRP A 9 6.50 44.69 -5.72
CA TRP A 9 5.05 44.56 -5.74
C TRP A 9 4.57 43.44 -6.66
N ILE A 10 5.12 43.32 -7.88
CA ILE A 10 4.74 42.23 -8.80
C ILE A 10 5.05 40.86 -8.19
N LYS A 11 6.25 40.67 -7.65
CA LYS A 11 6.63 39.40 -7.00
C LYS A 11 5.74 39.07 -5.81
N PHE A 12 5.48 40.06 -4.95
CA PHE A 12 4.58 39.91 -3.82
C PHE A 12 3.16 39.52 -4.27
N SER A 13 2.60 40.24 -5.25
CA SER A 13 1.23 39.97 -5.74
C SER A 13 1.10 38.55 -6.31
N ILE A 14 2.07 38.10 -7.11
CA ILE A 14 2.07 36.72 -7.63
C ILE A 14 2.12 35.72 -6.48
N ALA A 15 3.04 35.88 -5.54
CA ALA A 15 3.20 34.98 -4.40
C ALA A 15 1.95 34.99 -3.51
N ALA A 16 1.37 36.15 -3.24
CA ALA A 16 0.17 36.32 -2.41
C ALA A 16 -1.05 35.66 -3.06
N VAL A 17 -1.25 35.83 -4.38
CA VAL A 17 -2.34 35.19 -5.12
C VAL A 17 -2.19 33.66 -5.07
N LEU A 18 -1.01 33.13 -5.40
CA LEU A 18 -0.77 31.68 -5.36
C LEU A 18 -0.96 31.12 -3.95
N TYR A 19 -0.47 31.82 -2.93
CA TYR A 19 -0.63 31.40 -1.55
C TYR A 19 -2.08 31.44 -1.07
N THR A 20 -2.82 32.47 -1.46
CA THR A 20 -4.26 32.59 -1.14
C THR A 20 -5.05 31.47 -1.82
N LEU A 21 -4.77 31.16 -3.09
CA LEU A 21 -5.39 30.03 -3.80
C LEU A 21 -5.07 28.70 -3.11
N PHE A 22 -3.82 28.52 -2.64
CA PHE A 22 -3.43 27.35 -1.86
C PHE A 22 -4.21 27.28 -0.52
N ALA A 23 -4.34 28.40 0.22
CA ALA A 23 -5.09 28.44 1.48
C ALA A 23 -6.58 28.12 1.28
N ILE A 24 -7.20 28.62 0.19
CA ILE A 24 -8.57 28.28 -0.20
C ILE A 24 -8.69 26.80 -0.54
N TRP A 25 -7.79 26.28 -1.36
CA TRP A 25 -7.75 24.85 -1.71
C TRP A 25 -7.63 23.94 -0.47
N MET A 26 -6.78 24.34 0.49
CA MET A 26 -6.61 23.66 1.77
C MET A 26 -7.84 23.80 2.70
N GLN A 27 -8.79 24.67 2.38
CA GLN A 27 -9.94 25.00 3.23
C GLN A 27 -9.53 25.36 4.67
N ASN A 28 -8.45 26.11 4.81
CA ASN A 28 -7.90 26.51 6.10
C ASN A 28 -7.53 28.01 6.10
N LEU A 29 -8.43 28.83 6.63
CA LEU A 29 -8.24 30.30 6.68
C LEU A 29 -7.07 30.72 7.57
N TRP A 30 -6.66 29.91 8.55
CA TRP A 30 -5.48 30.21 9.39
C TRP A 30 -4.19 30.30 8.57
N LEU A 31 -4.12 29.61 7.44
CA LEU A 31 -2.98 29.74 6.54
C LEU A 31 -2.82 31.18 6.01
N LEU A 32 -3.88 31.97 5.93
CA LEU A 32 -3.77 33.37 5.50
C LEU A 32 -2.86 34.23 6.38
N LEU A 33 -2.62 33.84 7.63
CA LEU A 33 -1.61 34.48 8.47
C LEU A 33 -0.19 34.41 7.85
N GLY A 34 0.09 33.40 7.02
CA GLY A 34 1.34 33.32 6.25
C GLY A 34 1.55 34.45 5.24
N LEU A 35 0.49 35.18 4.86
CA LEU A 35 0.64 36.40 4.04
C LEU A 35 1.48 37.46 4.75
N ILE A 36 1.48 37.51 6.08
CA ILE A 36 2.32 38.42 6.87
C ILE A 36 3.80 38.11 6.60
N VAL A 37 4.17 36.83 6.53
CA VAL A 37 5.53 36.38 6.21
C VAL A 37 5.88 36.79 4.78
N LEU A 38 4.96 36.62 3.81
CA LEU A 38 5.20 37.05 2.43
C LEU A 38 5.36 38.57 2.32
N VAL A 39 4.60 39.35 3.07
CA VAL A 39 4.78 40.81 3.16
C VAL A 39 6.20 41.13 3.63
N ASP A 40 6.67 40.40 4.66
CA ASP A 40 8.02 40.66 5.17
C ASP A 40 9.12 40.25 4.15
N ILE A 41 9.00 39.09 3.57
CA ILE A 41 9.99 38.58 2.58
C ILE A 41 10.11 39.50 1.35
N PHE A 42 9.00 39.98 0.81
CA PHE A 42 9.00 40.71 -0.46
C PHE A 42 9.00 42.24 -0.33
N LEU A 43 8.43 42.76 0.76
CA LEU A 43 8.21 44.20 0.92
C LEU A 43 9.00 44.77 2.10
N THR A 44 8.71 44.38 3.35
CA THR A 44 9.27 45.07 4.52
C THR A 44 10.71 44.75 4.82
N HIS A 45 11.14 43.47 4.59
CA HIS A 45 12.46 42.98 4.94
C HIS A 45 12.85 43.29 6.39
N TYR A 46 11.86 43.26 7.30
CA TYR A 46 12.06 43.52 8.72
C TYR A 46 12.90 42.41 9.34
N ILE A 47 12.58 41.18 9.03
CA ILE A 47 13.40 40.00 9.38
C ILE A 47 14.51 39.86 8.32
N PRO A 48 15.78 39.87 8.72
CA PRO A 48 16.89 39.77 7.80
C PRO A 48 17.12 38.31 7.34
N TRP A 49 16.20 37.74 6.57
CA TRP A 49 16.21 36.35 6.10
C TRP A 49 17.51 35.89 5.41
N GLY A 50 18.33 36.80 4.98
CA GLY A 50 19.63 36.52 4.34
C GLY A 50 20.78 37.27 4.99
N ALA A 51 20.74 37.50 6.32
CA ALA A 51 21.78 38.27 7.04
C ALA A 51 23.19 37.70 6.82
N TRP A 52 23.31 36.38 6.75
CA TRP A 52 24.56 35.67 6.52
C TRP A 52 25.17 35.95 5.12
N LYS A 53 24.37 36.32 4.10
CA LYS A 53 24.87 36.77 2.77
C LYS A 53 25.73 38.05 2.87
N ARG A 54 25.64 38.76 3.98
CA ARG A 54 26.43 39.97 4.26
C ARG A 54 27.70 39.69 5.04
N SER A 55 28.00 38.42 5.38
CA SER A 55 29.24 38.06 6.08
C SER A 55 30.48 38.50 5.28
N LYS A 56 31.44 39.11 6.00
CA LYS A 56 32.73 39.51 5.41
C LYS A 56 33.63 38.30 5.15
N ASN A 57 33.43 37.19 5.83
CA ASN A 57 34.18 35.95 5.64
C ASN A 57 33.60 35.18 4.46
N PRO A 58 34.34 34.99 3.36
CA PRO A 58 33.87 34.31 2.16
C PRO A 58 33.53 32.83 2.43
N THR A 59 34.30 32.16 3.30
CA THR A 59 34.06 30.75 3.66
C THR A 59 32.72 30.58 4.37
N VAL A 60 32.46 31.44 5.38
CA VAL A 60 31.18 31.42 6.10
C VAL A 60 30.02 31.71 5.16
N ARG A 61 30.17 32.67 4.26
CA ARG A 61 29.12 32.98 3.28
C ARG A 61 28.81 31.80 2.39
N ASN A 62 29.85 31.15 1.81
CA ASN A 62 29.67 30.01 0.90
C ASN A 62 29.06 28.83 1.63
N VAL A 63 29.51 28.48 2.85
CA VAL A 63 28.92 27.38 3.61
C VAL A 63 27.44 27.64 3.92
N LEU A 64 27.09 28.86 4.33
CA LEU A 64 25.71 29.19 4.64
C LEU A 64 24.82 29.31 3.39
N GLU A 65 25.38 29.65 2.23
CA GLU A 65 24.69 29.53 0.93
C GLU A 65 24.29 28.09 0.61
N TRP A 66 25.23 27.15 0.76
CA TRP A 66 24.95 25.72 0.61
C TRP A 66 23.86 25.23 1.57
N VAL A 67 23.93 25.65 2.83
CA VAL A 67 22.91 25.30 3.83
C VAL A 67 21.52 25.83 3.43
N ASP A 68 21.45 27.07 2.98
CA ASP A 68 20.19 27.71 2.51
C ASP A 68 19.60 26.95 1.34
N ASP A 69 20.42 26.60 0.35
CA ASP A 69 20.00 25.86 -0.83
C ASP A 69 19.48 24.44 -0.47
N ILE A 70 20.19 23.77 0.44
CA ILE A 70 19.77 22.44 0.95
C ILE A 70 18.43 22.54 1.71
N VAL A 71 18.33 23.51 2.62
CA VAL A 71 17.08 23.71 3.40
C VAL A 71 15.93 24.05 2.46
N PHE A 72 16.13 24.94 1.48
CA PHE A 72 15.12 25.26 0.49
C PHE A 72 14.69 24.03 -0.31
N ALA A 73 15.67 23.23 -0.79
CA ALA A 73 15.40 22.02 -1.55
C ALA A 73 14.60 20.99 -0.72
N LEU A 74 14.99 20.76 0.56
CA LEU A 74 14.27 19.84 1.45
C LEU A 74 12.84 20.30 1.71
N VAL A 75 12.62 21.59 1.96
CA VAL A 75 11.28 22.14 2.16
C VAL A 75 10.45 22.01 0.89
N ALA A 76 10.98 22.36 -0.27
CA ALA A 76 10.29 22.27 -1.56
C ALA A 76 9.90 20.81 -1.85
N VAL A 77 10.84 19.87 -1.72
CA VAL A 77 10.58 18.44 -1.92
C VAL A 77 9.57 17.90 -0.92
N TYR A 78 9.61 18.35 0.34
CA TYR A 78 8.63 17.97 1.35
C TYR A 78 7.20 18.37 0.92
N PHE A 79 7.00 19.62 0.46
CA PHE A 79 5.71 20.09 -0.02
C PHE A 79 5.25 19.35 -1.29
N ILE A 80 6.16 19.10 -2.23
CA ILE A 80 5.87 18.30 -3.43
C ILE A 80 5.40 16.90 -3.03
N ASN A 81 6.13 16.23 -2.13
CA ASN A 81 5.79 14.90 -1.66
C ASN A 81 4.48 14.86 -0.88
N LEU A 82 4.12 15.92 -0.15
CA LEU A 82 2.85 15.97 0.56
C LEU A 82 1.65 16.15 -0.38
N PHE A 83 1.75 17.05 -1.35
CA PHE A 83 0.58 17.56 -2.07
C PHE A 83 0.52 17.16 -3.54
N VAL A 84 1.64 16.85 -4.19
CA VAL A 84 1.67 16.65 -5.64
C VAL A 84 1.93 15.19 -5.99
N PHE A 85 3.15 14.71 -5.80
CA PHE A 85 3.54 13.33 -6.07
C PHE A 85 4.66 12.86 -5.14
N GLN A 86 4.76 11.56 -4.99
CA GLN A 86 5.81 10.90 -4.22
C GLN A 86 6.35 9.71 -4.99
N ASN A 87 7.67 9.47 -4.85
CA ASN A 87 8.33 8.34 -5.48
C ASN A 87 8.21 7.10 -4.60
N TYR A 88 7.95 5.95 -5.25
CA TYR A 88 7.95 4.64 -4.61
C TYR A 88 8.68 3.63 -5.49
N GLN A 89 9.26 2.62 -4.86
CA GLN A 89 9.81 1.46 -5.54
C GLN A 89 8.92 0.26 -5.26
N ILE A 90 8.69 -0.59 -6.26
CA ILE A 90 7.96 -1.86 -6.11
C ILE A 90 8.91 -2.93 -5.57
N PRO A 91 8.70 -3.41 -4.33
CA PRO A 91 9.57 -4.40 -3.71
C PRO A 91 9.10 -5.84 -3.88
N SER A 92 7.83 -6.09 -4.25
CA SER A 92 7.21 -7.40 -4.26
C SER A 92 6.44 -7.69 -5.56
N SER A 93 6.26 -8.97 -5.87
CA SER A 93 5.61 -9.47 -7.09
C SER A 93 4.07 -9.49 -7.02
N SER A 94 3.44 -8.86 -6.01
CA SER A 94 1.98 -8.96 -5.82
C SER A 94 1.13 -8.31 -6.93
N LEU A 95 1.72 -7.39 -7.71
CA LEU A 95 1.14 -6.79 -8.93
C LEU A 95 1.98 -7.14 -10.16
N GLU A 96 2.70 -8.26 -10.12
CA GLU A 96 3.58 -8.70 -11.20
C GLU A 96 2.84 -8.71 -12.55
N LYS A 97 3.54 -8.34 -13.61
CA LYS A 97 3.08 -8.04 -14.97
C LYS A 97 2.44 -6.65 -15.13
N SER A 98 1.64 -6.17 -14.20
CA SER A 98 1.16 -4.79 -14.20
C SER A 98 2.26 -3.82 -13.74
N LEU A 99 2.83 -4.09 -12.56
CA LEU A 99 4.00 -3.42 -11.99
C LEU A 99 5.03 -4.46 -11.59
N LEU A 100 6.25 -4.33 -12.09
CA LEU A 100 7.33 -5.30 -11.84
C LEU A 100 8.13 -4.93 -10.61
N VAL A 101 8.68 -5.95 -9.94
CA VAL A 101 9.70 -5.72 -8.91
C VAL A 101 10.86 -4.92 -9.52
N GLY A 102 11.25 -3.81 -8.85
CA GLY A 102 12.26 -2.88 -9.35
C GLY A 102 11.73 -1.73 -10.20
N ASP A 103 10.40 -1.61 -10.40
CA ASP A 103 9.79 -0.41 -10.96
C ASP A 103 9.83 0.73 -9.94
N TYR A 104 10.25 1.91 -10.37
CA TYR A 104 10.20 3.17 -9.64
C TYR A 104 9.05 4.02 -10.17
N LEU A 105 8.14 4.41 -9.30
CA LEU A 105 6.86 5.00 -9.63
C LEU A 105 6.76 6.45 -9.19
N PHE A 106 6.20 7.32 -10.03
CA PHE A 106 5.56 8.55 -9.57
C PHE A 106 4.11 8.28 -9.18
N VAL A 107 3.80 8.50 -7.92
CA VAL A 107 2.46 8.35 -7.36
C VAL A 107 1.83 9.72 -7.17
N SER A 108 0.81 10.02 -7.95
CA SER A 108 0.08 11.28 -7.89
C SER A 108 -0.88 11.28 -6.70
N LYS A 109 -0.70 12.25 -5.81
CA LYS A 109 -1.65 12.52 -4.72
C LYS A 109 -2.82 13.39 -5.19
N LEU A 110 -2.57 14.22 -6.20
CA LEU A 110 -3.61 15.06 -6.81
C LEU A 110 -4.74 14.26 -7.44
N SER A 111 -4.46 13.03 -7.92
CA SER A 111 -5.46 12.19 -8.57
C SER A 111 -6.70 11.95 -7.70
N TYR A 112 -6.49 11.70 -6.39
CA TYR A 112 -7.58 11.45 -5.43
C TYR A 112 -7.75 12.57 -4.40
N GLY A 113 -6.88 13.58 -4.46
CA GLY A 113 -6.75 14.64 -3.46
C GLY A 113 -5.74 14.28 -2.37
N PRO A 114 -4.77 15.16 -2.11
CA PRO A 114 -3.77 14.94 -1.09
C PRO A 114 -4.41 14.93 0.30
N ARG A 115 -3.92 14.01 1.14
CA ARG A 115 -4.28 13.96 2.56
C ARG A 115 -3.40 14.95 3.32
N VAL A 116 -4.02 15.77 4.16
CA VAL A 116 -3.31 16.56 5.16
C VAL A 116 -2.62 15.59 6.11
N PRO A 117 -1.31 15.74 6.39
CA PRO A 117 -0.60 14.79 7.24
C PRO A 117 -1.18 14.77 8.66
N ASN A 118 -1.33 13.57 9.22
CA ASN A 118 -1.70 13.44 10.63
C ASN A 118 -0.57 13.96 11.53
N THR A 119 0.70 13.75 11.12
CA THR A 119 1.89 14.21 11.82
C THR A 119 2.60 15.32 11.04
N PRO A 120 2.19 16.60 11.21
CA PRO A 120 2.70 17.72 10.41
C PRO A 120 4.19 18.00 10.61
N ILE A 121 4.73 17.67 11.79
CA ILE A 121 6.15 17.83 12.09
C ILE A 121 6.85 16.49 11.86
N SER A 122 7.38 16.33 10.65
CA SER A 122 8.05 15.10 10.21
C SER A 122 9.33 15.43 9.46
N PHE A 123 10.33 14.55 9.60
CA PHE A 123 11.56 14.68 8.83
C PHE A 123 11.27 14.37 7.35
N PRO A 124 11.70 15.24 6.42
CA PRO A 124 11.47 15.04 4.97
C PRO A 124 12.08 13.73 4.48
N LEU A 125 11.46 13.11 3.47
CA LEU A 125 11.95 11.93 2.75
C LEU A 125 12.05 10.65 3.58
N VAL A 126 11.65 10.65 4.84
CA VAL A 126 11.67 9.48 5.72
C VAL A 126 10.25 9.13 6.15
N GLN A 127 9.85 7.87 5.92
CA GLN A 127 8.47 7.43 6.21
C GLN A 127 8.19 7.37 7.71
N ASN A 128 8.94 6.60 8.46
CA ASN A 128 8.64 6.32 9.88
C ASN A 128 9.85 6.34 10.82
N THR A 129 11.00 5.83 10.41
CA THR A 129 12.18 5.67 11.27
C THR A 129 13.41 6.25 10.59
N LEU A 130 14.16 7.10 11.29
CA LEU A 130 15.42 7.65 10.80
C LEU A 130 16.48 6.54 10.69
N PRO A 131 17.12 6.35 9.52
CA PRO A 131 17.91 5.15 9.23
C PRO A 131 19.16 4.99 10.13
N ILE A 132 19.83 6.05 10.54
CA ILE A 132 21.04 5.97 11.37
C ILE A 132 20.72 5.99 12.86
N LEU A 133 19.74 6.82 13.24
CA LEU A 133 19.40 7.06 14.64
C LEU A 133 18.40 6.04 15.20
N ASN A 134 17.75 5.26 14.34
CA ASN A 134 16.70 4.29 14.70
C ASN A 134 15.60 4.87 15.62
N CYS A 135 15.31 6.18 15.50
CA CYS A 135 14.25 6.84 16.22
C CYS A 135 13.14 7.28 15.25
N LYS A 136 11.98 7.69 15.80
CA LYS A 136 10.86 8.18 14.98
C LYS A 136 11.29 9.37 14.13
N SER A 137 10.86 9.39 12.86
CA SER A 137 11.08 10.50 11.91
C SER A 137 10.06 11.64 12.08
N TYR A 138 9.21 11.58 13.08
CA TYR A 138 8.10 12.50 13.30
C TYR A 138 7.89 12.73 14.80
N LEU A 139 7.24 13.85 15.13
CA LEU A 139 6.76 14.13 16.48
C LEU A 139 5.32 13.62 16.64
N ASP A 140 5.03 13.01 17.79
CA ASP A 140 3.68 12.50 18.09
C ASP A 140 2.68 13.65 18.34
N TRP A 141 3.14 14.87 18.57
CA TRP A 141 2.32 16.06 18.76
C TRP A 141 2.89 17.24 17.94
N PRO A 142 2.03 18.06 17.28
CA PRO A 142 0.58 17.89 17.17
C PRO A 142 0.20 16.74 16.22
N GLU A 143 -0.90 16.03 16.54
CA GLU A 143 -1.53 15.07 15.67
C GLU A 143 -2.88 15.61 15.18
N TRP A 144 -3.08 15.62 13.85
CA TRP A 144 -4.29 16.13 13.23
C TRP A 144 -5.20 15.00 12.80
N GLY A 145 -6.52 15.20 12.93
CA GLY A 145 -7.52 14.27 12.39
C GLY A 145 -7.46 14.16 10.87
N TYR A 146 -8.08 13.11 10.34
CA TYR A 146 -8.17 12.91 8.90
C TYR A 146 -8.82 14.08 8.18
N LYS A 147 -8.14 14.61 7.19
CA LYS A 147 -8.64 15.59 6.23
C LYS A 147 -8.02 15.34 4.86
N ARG A 148 -8.85 15.30 3.84
CA ARG A 148 -8.43 15.21 2.45
C ARG A 148 -8.81 16.47 1.71
N VAL A 149 -7.87 17.02 0.95
CA VAL A 149 -8.10 18.17 0.08
C VAL A 149 -8.70 17.68 -1.23
N LYS A 150 -9.51 18.51 -1.89
CA LYS A 150 -10.15 18.16 -3.16
C LYS A 150 -9.10 17.79 -4.21
N GLY A 151 -9.26 16.62 -4.81
CA GLY A 151 -8.44 16.11 -5.90
C GLY A 151 -9.03 16.36 -7.28
N LEU A 152 -8.34 15.80 -8.29
CA LEU A 152 -8.79 15.84 -9.69
C LEU A 152 -9.87 14.80 -10.00
N GLY A 153 -10.01 13.77 -9.13
CA GLY A 153 -10.97 12.70 -9.29
C GLY A 153 -11.11 11.87 -8.01
N HIS A 154 -11.64 10.67 -8.16
CA HIS A 154 -11.87 9.70 -7.09
C HIS A 154 -11.29 8.34 -7.48
N VAL A 155 -11.09 7.46 -6.50
CA VAL A 155 -10.74 6.06 -6.75
C VAL A 155 -11.82 5.42 -7.61
N LYS A 156 -11.38 4.68 -8.62
CA LYS A 156 -12.27 3.92 -9.53
C LYS A 156 -11.93 2.43 -9.44
N ARG A 157 -12.91 1.60 -9.80
CA ARG A 157 -12.68 0.16 -9.95
C ARG A 157 -11.56 -0.07 -10.96
N ASN A 158 -10.71 -1.05 -10.67
CA ASN A 158 -9.49 -1.41 -11.40
C ASN A 158 -8.32 -0.40 -11.31
N ASP A 159 -8.49 0.76 -10.67
CA ASP A 159 -7.33 1.62 -10.38
C ASP A 159 -6.28 0.86 -9.56
N ILE A 160 -5.01 1.01 -9.92
CA ILE A 160 -3.90 0.65 -9.05
C ILE A 160 -3.76 1.79 -8.02
N VAL A 161 -3.79 1.43 -6.73
CA VAL A 161 -3.86 2.40 -5.62
C VAL A 161 -2.74 2.15 -4.63
N VAL A 162 -2.02 3.22 -4.27
CA VAL A 162 -1.10 3.21 -3.12
C VAL A 162 -1.88 3.63 -1.88
N PHE A 163 -1.75 2.86 -0.81
CA PHE A 163 -2.43 3.11 0.46
C PHE A 163 -1.54 2.71 1.65
N ASN A 164 -1.78 3.29 2.81
CA ASN A 164 -1.12 2.88 4.04
C ASN A 164 -1.71 1.56 4.54
N PHE A 165 -0.86 0.69 5.09
CA PHE A 165 -1.24 -0.63 5.58
C PHE A 165 -2.37 -0.54 6.62
N PRO A 166 -3.49 -1.28 6.43
CA PRO A 166 -4.67 -1.17 7.27
C PRO A 166 -4.52 -2.00 8.56
N ALA A 167 -3.48 -1.73 9.33
CA ALA A 167 -3.12 -2.48 10.54
C ALA A 167 -3.82 -2.01 11.83
N GLY A 168 -4.73 -1.03 11.75
CA GLY A 168 -5.21 -0.33 12.95
C GLY A 168 -4.16 0.66 13.48
N ASP A 169 -4.23 1.05 14.75
CA ASP A 169 -3.39 2.08 15.37
C ASP A 169 -2.10 1.54 16.01
N THR A 170 -1.99 0.24 16.17
CA THR A 170 -0.90 -0.43 16.89
C THR A 170 -0.13 -1.36 15.97
N ILE A 171 1.19 -1.38 16.12
CA ILE A 171 2.07 -2.27 15.38
C ILE A 171 3.05 -2.98 16.30
N ALA A 172 3.42 -4.21 15.93
CA ALA A 172 4.62 -4.90 16.40
C ALA A 172 5.76 -4.60 15.42
N VAL A 173 6.81 -3.90 15.86
CA VAL A 173 7.79 -3.27 14.95
C VAL A 173 8.51 -4.27 14.04
N LYS A 174 8.80 -5.46 14.54
CA LYS A 174 9.50 -6.51 13.77
C LYS A 174 8.59 -7.36 12.92
N VAL A 175 7.28 -7.44 13.25
CA VAL A 175 6.29 -8.24 12.53
C VAL A 175 5.08 -7.35 12.23
N GLN A 176 5.07 -6.76 11.05
CA GLN A 176 4.00 -5.83 10.64
C GLN A 176 2.91 -6.52 9.80
N ASN A 177 3.22 -7.68 9.24
CA ASN A 177 2.27 -8.53 8.53
C ASN A 177 2.51 -10.01 8.95
N PRO A 178 1.51 -10.69 9.57
CA PRO A 178 0.17 -10.19 9.86
C PRO A 178 0.18 -8.98 10.83
N ASP A 179 -0.91 -8.22 10.84
CA ASP A 179 -1.03 -7.03 11.70
C ASP A 179 -1.12 -7.38 13.20
N TYR A 180 -0.86 -6.40 14.06
CA TYR A 180 -0.85 -6.57 15.52
C TYR A 180 -2.11 -7.26 16.07
N TYR A 181 -3.29 -6.91 15.58
CA TYR A 181 -4.54 -7.48 16.10
C TYR A 181 -4.70 -8.94 15.71
N SER A 182 -4.29 -9.31 14.51
CA SER A 182 -4.21 -10.72 14.08
C SER A 182 -3.16 -11.51 14.88
N LEU A 183 -2.02 -10.91 15.17
CA LEU A 183 -1.00 -11.50 16.05
C LEU A 183 -1.54 -11.69 17.47
N VAL A 184 -2.28 -10.71 18.02
CA VAL A 184 -2.91 -10.83 19.36
C VAL A 184 -3.89 -11.98 19.40
N GLU A 185 -4.65 -12.20 18.35
CA GLU A 185 -5.60 -13.30 18.26
C GLU A 185 -4.91 -14.67 18.20
N GLU A 186 -3.78 -14.75 17.47
CA GLU A 186 -3.02 -15.99 17.30
C GLU A 186 -2.15 -16.34 18.52
N TYR A 187 -1.42 -15.35 19.06
CA TYR A 187 -0.39 -15.57 20.09
C TYR A 187 -0.77 -15.07 21.47
N GLY A 188 -1.83 -14.27 21.59
CA GLY A 188 -2.19 -13.57 22.83
C GLY A 188 -1.38 -12.29 23.06
N ARG A 189 -2.05 -11.29 23.64
CA ARG A 189 -1.46 -9.94 23.86
C ARG A 189 -0.23 -9.99 24.76
N GLU A 190 -0.24 -10.79 25.81
CA GLU A 190 0.84 -10.89 26.78
C GLU A 190 2.14 -11.39 26.13
N ARG A 191 2.06 -12.45 25.31
CA ARG A 191 3.21 -12.97 24.59
C ARG A 191 3.84 -11.94 23.65
N ILE A 192 3.03 -11.19 22.90
CA ILE A 192 3.53 -10.18 21.98
C ILE A 192 4.25 -9.05 22.73
N LEU A 193 3.75 -8.64 23.89
CA LEU A 193 4.36 -7.60 24.71
C LEU A 193 5.67 -8.04 25.36
N LEU A 194 5.78 -9.33 25.74
CA LEU A 194 6.95 -9.88 26.45
C LEU A 194 8.05 -10.35 25.51
N ASP A 195 7.68 -10.98 24.37
CA ASP A 195 8.66 -11.52 23.41
C ASP A 195 9.11 -10.44 22.40
N LYS A 196 9.84 -9.45 22.90
CA LYS A 196 10.43 -8.37 22.07
C LYS A 196 11.49 -8.89 21.10
N ALA A 197 12.06 -10.08 21.32
CA ALA A 197 13.00 -10.69 20.41
C ALA A 197 12.34 -11.03 19.08
N THR A 198 11.15 -11.61 19.13
CA THR A 198 10.35 -11.99 17.95
C THR A 198 9.56 -10.81 17.39
N PHE A 199 8.77 -10.11 18.21
CA PHE A 199 7.79 -9.13 17.77
C PHE A 199 8.32 -7.68 17.76
N GLY A 200 9.41 -7.40 18.46
CA GLY A 200 9.92 -6.04 18.64
C GLY A 200 9.12 -5.25 19.68
N GLU A 201 9.27 -3.92 19.64
CA GLU A 201 8.45 -3.03 20.44
C GLU A 201 7.03 -2.95 19.87
N VAL A 202 6.04 -2.85 20.77
CA VAL A 202 4.66 -2.55 20.38
C VAL A 202 4.43 -1.06 20.54
N MET A 203 4.05 -0.39 19.47
CA MET A 203 3.90 1.06 19.47
C MET A 203 2.70 1.54 18.66
N TYR A 204 2.20 2.72 19.04
CA TYR A 204 1.27 3.48 18.22
C TYR A 204 1.96 4.04 16.97
N ARG A 205 1.30 3.93 15.83
CA ARG A 205 1.78 4.49 14.56
C ARG A 205 0.62 5.14 13.80
N PRO A 206 0.62 6.47 13.64
CA PRO A 206 -0.39 7.20 12.86
C PRO A 206 -0.50 6.67 11.43
N VAL A 207 -1.67 6.84 10.81
CA VAL A 207 -1.96 6.30 9.47
C VAL A 207 -0.93 6.73 8.43
N ASP A 208 -0.54 8.01 8.43
CA ASP A 208 0.43 8.57 7.46
C ASP A 208 1.87 8.06 7.65
N LYS A 209 2.14 7.35 8.73
CA LYS A 209 3.46 6.77 9.05
C LYS A 209 3.54 5.25 8.90
N ARG A 210 2.42 4.59 8.55
CA ARG A 210 2.39 3.14 8.29
C ARG A 210 3.03 2.82 6.94
N GLU A 211 3.39 1.56 6.76
CA GLU A 211 3.96 1.08 5.50
C GLU A 211 3.00 1.33 4.32
N ASN A 212 3.58 1.58 3.15
CA ASN A 212 2.80 1.83 1.94
C ASN A 212 2.66 0.52 1.15
N TYR A 213 1.42 0.17 0.85
CA TYR A 213 1.07 -0.97 0.01
C TYR A 213 0.51 -0.47 -1.32
N VAL A 214 0.64 -1.29 -2.34
CA VAL A 214 0.07 -1.03 -3.66
C VAL A 214 -0.73 -2.25 -4.10
N LYS A 215 -2.01 -2.05 -4.45
CA LYS A 215 -2.93 -3.08 -4.92
C LYS A 215 -3.91 -2.49 -5.93
N ARG A 216 -4.64 -3.36 -6.60
CA ARG A 216 -5.75 -2.99 -7.47
C ARG A 216 -7.04 -2.85 -6.67
N CYS A 217 -7.78 -1.77 -6.89
CA CYS A 217 -9.09 -1.56 -6.29
C CYS A 217 -10.14 -2.40 -7.03
N ILE A 218 -10.55 -3.50 -6.43
CA ILE A 218 -11.53 -4.42 -7.02
C ILE A 218 -12.94 -4.08 -6.57
N GLY A 219 -13.15 -3.78 -5.29
CA GLY A 219 -14.45 -3.46 -4.72
C GLY A 219 -14.52 -2.01 -4.26
N MET A 220 -15.64 -1.38 -4.58
CA MET A 220 -15.95 0.02 -4.27
C MET A 220 -16.92 0.13 -3.09
N PRO A 221 -17.00 1.30 -2.43
CA PRO A 221 -17.97 1.52 -1.35
C PRO A 221 -19.41 1.24 -1.78
N GLY A 222 -20.08 0.33 -1.11
CA GLY A 222 -21.46 -0.08 -1.38
C GLY A 222 -21.61 -1.33 -2.24
N ASP A 223 -20.53 -1.82 -2.85
CA ASP A 223 -20.55 -3.07 -3.62
C ASP A 223 -20.76 -4.29 -2.69
N THR A 224 -21.35 -5.35 -3.24
CA THR A 224 -21.28 -6.70 -2.69
C THR A 224 -20.32 -7.54 -3.52
N LEU A 225 -19.19 -7.88 -2.92
CA LEU A 225 -18.11 -8.64 -3.56
C LEU A 225 -18.23 -10.13 -3.24
N GLN A 226 -18.00 -10.96 -4.24
CA GLN A 226 -17.89 -12.41 -4.09
C GLN A 226 -16.81 -12.96 -5.02
N LEU A 227 -16.06 -13.97 -4.57
CA LEU A 227 -15.21 -14.79 -5.42
C LEU A 227 -15.80 -16.20 -5.49
N ILE A 228 -15.90 -16.72 -6.69
CA ILE A 228 -16.29 -18.11 -6.99
C ILE A 228 -15.24 -18.66 -7.94
N ASP A 229 -14.50 -19.67 -7.49
CA ASP A 229 -13.41 -20.28 -8.27
C ASP A 229 -12.48 -19.23 -8.88
N ASN A 230 -12.01 -18.31 -8.04
CA ASN A 230 -11.13 -17.20 -8.41
C ASN A 230 -11.74 -16.11 -9.30
N GLN A 231 -12.96 -16.29 -9.82
CA GLN A 231 -13.67 -15.25 -10.56
C GLN A 231 -14.32 -14.26 -9.58
N VAL A 232 -14.04 -12.97 -9.75
CA VAL A 232 -14.66 -11.91 -8.98
C VAL A 232 -16.06 -11.61 -9.51
N TYR A 233 -17.02 -11.52 -8.61
CA TYR A 233 -18.38 -11.03 -8.87
C TYR A 233 -18.63 -9.78 -8.04
N ILE A 234 -19.28 -8.79 -8.64
CA ILE A 234 -19.73 -7.56 -8.01
C ILE A 234 -21.24 -7.44 -8.22
N ASP A 235 -21.98 -7.35 -7.12
CA ASP A 235 -23.45 -7.30 -7.14
C ASP A 235 -24.07 -8.46 -7.98
N GLY A 236 -23.47 -9.65 -7.82
CA GLY A 236 -23.89 -10.88 -8.50
C GLY A 236 -23.50 -10.97 -9.97
N LYS A 237 -22.75 -9.98 -10.53
CA LYS A 237 -22.29 -10.00 -11.93
C LYS A 237 -20.79 -10.25 -11.97
N PRO A 238 -20.32 -11.07 -12.94
CA PRO A 238 -18.87 -11.30 -13.10
C PRO A 238 -18.18 -9.98 -13.46
N ALA A 239 -17.14 -9.65 -12.69
CA ALA A 239 -16.28 -8.50 -12.97
C ALA A 239 -15.20 -8.88 -13.98
N GLU A 240 -14.74 -7.89 -14.74
CA GLU A 240 -13.60 -8.06 -15.62
C GLU A 240 -12.32 -8.25 -14.79
N ASN A 241 -11.59 -9.31 -15.06
CA ASN A 241 -10.32 -9.60 -14.41
C ASN A 241 -9.17 -8.87 -15.12
N PRO A 242 -8.11 -8.49 -14.40
CA PRO A 242 -6.89 -7.94 -15.01
C PRO A 242 -6.33 -8.90 -16.06
N LYS A 243 -5.90 -8.36 -17.20
CA LYS A 243 -5.42 -9.13 -18.36
C LYS A 243 -4.28 -10.09 -18.00
N ASP A 244 -3.34 -9.63 -17.20
CA ASP A 244 -2.13 -10.36 -16.82
C ASP A 244 -2.20 -10.93 -15.41
N MET A 245 -3.41 -11.24 -14.92
CA MET A 245 -3.64 -11.88 -13.63
C MET A 245 -2.92 -13.22 -13.54
N GLN A 246 -2.31 -13.52 -12.38
CA GLN A 246 -1.54 -14.73 -12.16
C GLN A 246 -2.12 -15.58 -11.03
N PHE A 247 -1.97 -16.92 -11.21
CA PHE A 247 -2.18 -17.93 -10.17
C PHE A 247 -0.95 -18.81 -10.08
N ASN A 248 -0.74 -19.45 -8.94
CA ASN A 248 0.30 -20.46 -8.80
C ASN A 248 -0.18 -21.80 -9.37
N TYR A 249 0.73 -22.48 -10.05
CA TYR A 249 0.52 -23.81 -10.58
C TYR A 249 1.67 -24.73 -10.16
N PHE A 250 1.35 -25.99 -9.88
CA PHE A 250 2.30 -27.06 -9.77
C PHE A 250 2.47 -27.73 -11.13
N ILE A 251 3.71 -27.79 -11.62
CA ILE A 251 4.08 -28.27 -12.95
C ILE A 251 5.06 -29.42 -12.80
N GLU A 252 4.64 -30.63 -13.13
CA GLU A 252 5.50 -31.80 -13.17
C GLU A 252 6.14 -31.95 -14.57
N THR A 253 7.43 -32.22 -14.58
CA THR A 253 8.17 -32.54 -15.81
C THR A 253 8.42 -34.04 -15.96
N ASP A 254 9.00 -34.45 -17.09
CA ASP A 254 9.36 -35.85 -17.40
C ASP A 254 10.65 -36.35 -16.71
N GLY A 255 11.22 -35.54 -15.83
CA GLY A 255 12.52 -35.74 -15.21
C GLY A 255 13.55 -34.70 -15.65
N SER A 256 13.32 -34.03 -16.76
CA SER A 256 14.15 -32.94 -17.24
C SER A 256 13.82 -31.63 -16.52
N PRO A 257 14.82 -30.80 -16.16
CA PRO A 257 14.56 -29.50 -15.57
C PRO A 257 14.00 -28.52 -16.63
N ILE A 258 13.18 -27.56 -16.17
CA ILE A 258 12.77 -26.43 -17.01
C ILE A 258 14.00 -25.54 -17.26
N THR A 259 14.29 -25.23 -18.52
CA THR A 259 15.46 -24.44 -18.92
C THR A 259 15.27 -22.95 -18.67
N GLU A 260 16.38 -22.20 -18.62
CA GLU A 260 16.33 -20.72 -18.49
C GLU A 260 15.56 -20.06 -19.66
N GLU A 261 15.65 -20.61 -20.86
CA GLU A 261 14.91 -20.13 -22.02
C GLU A 261 13.41 -20.35 -21.86
N GLN A 262 13.00 -21.53 -21.38
CA GLN A 262 11.59 -21.83 -21.10
C GLN A 262 11.02 -20.93 -20.00
N PHE A 263 11.76 -20.66 -18.93
CA PHE A 263 11.37 -19.68 -17.91
C PHE A 263 11.21 -18.27 -18.49
N ARG A 264 12.10 -17.85 -19.39
CA ARG A 264 11.97 -16.57 -20.11
C ARG A 264 10.75 -16.50 -21.00
N LEU A 265 10.43 -17.58 -21.71
CA LEU A 265 9.23 -17.68 -22.56
C LEU A 265 7.93 -17.56 -21.74
N MET A 266 7.93 -18.14 -20.55
CA MET A 266 6.82 -18.04 -19.59
C MET A 266 6.85 -16.72 -18.79
N ASP A 267 7.92 -15.93 -18.94
CA ASP A 267 8.15 -14.67 -18.22
C ASP A 267 8.09 -14.85 -16.68
N VAL A 268 8.76 -15.89 -16.16
CA VAL A 268 8.86 -16.22 -14.74
C VAL A 268 10.22 -15.78 -14.20
N SER A 269 10.21 -14.86 -13.21
CA SER A 269 11.42 -14.35 -12.56
C SER A 269 12.13 -15.43 -11.74
N LYS A 270 13.43 -15.25 -11.45
CA LYS A 270 14.20 -16.25 -10.70
C LYS A 270 13.64 -16.51 -9.30
N ASP A 271 13.20 -15.46 -8.61
CA ASP A 271 12.65 -15.57 -7.25
C ASP A 271 11.29 -16.26 -7.19
N ASP A 272 10.57 -16.31 -8.32
CA ASP A 272 9.27 -16.96 -8.42
C ASP A 272 9.35 -18.44 -8.82
N ARG A 273 10.58 -18.99 -8.98
CA ARG A 273 10.83 -20.38 -9.36
C ARG A 273 11.06 -21.23 -8.13
N MET A 274 10.06 -21.96 -7.71
CA MET A 274 10.17 -22.87 -6.58
C MET A 274 10.13 -24.32 -7.06
N LEU A 275 11.16 -25.12 -6.71
CA LEU A 275 11.16 -26.56 -6.94
C LEU A 275 10.51 -27.25 -5.74
N ALA A 276 9.23 -27.55 -5.84
CA ALA A 276 8.42 -28.14 -4.77
C ALA A 276 8.83 -29.59 -4.43
N SER A 277 9.36 -30.32 -5.39
CA SER A 277 9.82 -31.71 -5.19
C SER A 277 11.14 -31.82 -4.41
N SER A 278 11.89 -30.73 -4.20
CA SER A 278 13.20 -30.76 -3.53
C SER A 278 13.14 -30.80 -2.01
N GLY A 279 11.97 -30.55 -1.39
CA GLY A 279 11.85 -30.46 0.07
C GLY A 279 10.72 -31.32 0.64
N GLY A 280 10.91 -31.81 1.88
CA GLY A 280 9.93 -32.63 2.58
C GLY A 280 8.59 -31.97 2.85
N TYR A 281 8.57 -30.62 2.89
CA TYR A 281 7.35 -29.84 3.20
C TYR A 281 6.20 -30.13 2.24
N TYR A 282 6.46 -30.27 0.95
CA TYR A 282 5.43 -30.49 -0.07
C TYR A 282 5.16 -31.97 -0.38
N GLN A 283 5.88 -32.94 0.16
CA GLN A 283 5.73 -34.36 -0.23
C GLN A 283 4.30 -34.88 -0.02
N ASN A 284 3.70 -34.62 1.14
CA ASN A 284 2.33 -35.02 1.41
C ASN A 284 1.33 -34.33 0.49
N LEU A 285 1.59 -33.05 0.18
CA LEU A 285 0.75 -32.28 -0.72
C LEU A 285 0.85 -32.79 -2.15
N LEU A 286 2.07 -33.09 -2.64
CA LEU A 286 2.27 -33.64 -4.00
C LEU A 286 1.54 -34.97 -4.17
N SER A 287 1.59 -35.84 -3.15
CA SER A 287 0.81 -37.09 -3.16
C SER A 287 -0.70 -36.81 -3.20
N TYR A 288 -1.18 -35.87 -2.37
CA TYR A 288 -2.59 -35.46 -2.36
C TYR A 288 -3.05 -34.91 -3.71
N LEU A 289 -2.19 -34.14 -4.38
CA LEU A 289 -2.44 -33.61 -5.74
C LEU A 289 -2.31 -34.70 -6.85
N GLY A 290 -2.03 -35.93 -6.47
CA GLY A 290 -1.94 -37.07 -7.39
C GLY A 290 -0.67 -37.05 -8.26
N PHE A 291 0.41 -36.42 -7.76
CA PHE A 291 1.75 -36.67 -8.29
C PHE A 291 2.27 -37.98 -7.71
N THR A 292 2.92 -38.80 -8.53
CA THR A 292 3.40 -40.12 -8.12
C THR A 292 4.92 -40.17 -8.10
N PRO A 293 5.53 -40.65 -7.01
CA PRO A 293 6.96 -40.86 -7.00
C PRO A 293 7.36 -42.01 -7.94
N ASN A 294 8.58 -41.96 -8.44
CA ASN A 294 9.19 -43.04 -9.22
C ASN A 294 9.49 -44.28 -8.37
N ALA A 295 10.02 -45.34 -8.97
CA ALA A 295 10.33 -46.58 -8.29
C ALA A 295 11.33 -46.44 -7.11
N ASN A 296 12.10 -45.36 -7.07
CA ASN A 296 13.03 -44.99 -5.99
C ASN A 296 12.41 -44.13 -4.89
N GLY A 297 11.09 -43.88 -4.93
CA GLY A 297 10.37 -43.04 -3.99
C GLY A 297 10.60 -41.54 -4.20
N GLN A 298 11.20 -41.14 -5.30
CA GLN A 298 11.47 -39.71 -5.62
C GLN A 298 10.47 -39.19 -6.63
N TYR A 299 9.99 -37.94 -6.41
CA TYR A 299 9.18 -37.25 -7.41
C TYR A 299 10.05 -36.74 -8.56
N ASN A 300 9.50 -36.75 -9.77
CA ASN A 300 10.03 -35.93 -10.86
C ASN A 300 10.11 -34.46 -10.42
N PRO A 301 10.88 -33.61 -11.12
CA PRO A 301 10.84 -32.17 -10.82
C PRO A 301 9.43 -31.62 -10.89
N VAL A 302 8.91 -31.09 -9.79
CA VAL A 302 7.63 -30.38 -9.70
C VAL A 302 7.94 -28.95 -9.31
N TYR A 303 7.64 -28.04 -10.19
CA TYR A 303 7.83 -26.61 -9.96
C TYR A 303 6.51 -25.96 -9.50
N ARG A 304 6.58 -25.05 -8.54
CA ARG A 304 5.47 -24.15 -8.19
C ARG A 304 5.78 -22.78 -8.76
N LEU A 305 4.98 -22.36 -9.77
CA LEU A 305 5.23 -21.15 -10.55
C LEU A 305 3.97 -20.27 -10.61
N PRO A 306 4.10 -18.93 -10.46
CA PRO A 306 3.02 -17.98 -10.74
C PRO A 306 2.92 -17.77 -12.26
N LEU A 307 1.80 -18.14 -12.87
CA LEU A 307 1.61 -18.05 -14.30
C LEU A 307 0.38 -17.21 -14.65
N THR A 308 0.53 -16.36 -15.66
CA THR A 308 -0.61 -15.78 -16.38
C THR A 308 -1.28 -16.84 -17.26
N LYS A 309 -2.49 -16.58 -17.73
CA LYS A 309 -3.17 -17.46 -18.70
C LYS A 309 -2.31 -17.74 -19.95
N LYS A 310 -1.57 -16.73 -20.43
CA LYS A 310 -0.64 -16.88 -21.55
C LYS A 310 0.54 -17.78 -21.21
N ALA A 311 1.15 -17.57 -20.06
CA ALA A 311 2.29 -18.36 -19.58
C ALA A 311 1.89 -19.82 -19.33
N LEU A 312 0.70 -20.05 -18.78
CA LEU A 312 0.12 -21.38 -18.59
C LEU A 312 0.00 -22.12 -19.92
N ALA A 313 -0.57 -21.47 -20.93
CA ALA A 313 -0.71 -22.08 -22.29
C ALA A 313 0.65 -22.37 -22.95
N ILE A 314 1.72 -21.66 -22.59
CA ILE A 314 3.09 -21.98 -22.99
C ILE A 314 3.59 -23.21 -22.23
N ALA A 315 3.43 -23.24 -20.90
CA ALA A 315 3.86 -24.34 -20.05
C ALA A 315 3.24 -25.68 -20.49
N GLU A 316 1.93 -25.70 -20.76
CA GLU A 316 1.19 -26.89 -21.22
C GLU A 316 1.65 -27.44 -22.57
N LYS A 317 2.29 -26.60 -23.40
CA LYS A 317 2.83 -27.00 -24.70
C LYS A 317 4.28 -27.46 -24.66
N LEU A 318 4.96 -27.33 -23.53
CA LEU A 318 6.34 -27.78 -23.39
C LEU A 318 6.37 -29.32 -23.43
N PRO A 319 7.21 -29.96 -24.31
CA PRO A 319 7.26 -31.42 -24.44
C PRO A 319 7.64 -32.13 -23.13
N THR A 320 8.39 -31.45 -22.26
CA THR A 320 8.86 -31.97 -20.97
C THR A 320 7.80 -31.91 -19.88
N VAL A 321 6.71 -31.14 -20.04
CA VAL A 321 5.64 -31.01 -19.04
C VAL A 321 4.66 -32.16 -19.16
N LYS A 322 4.45 -32.87 -18.07
CA LYS A 322 3.52 -34.01 -17.98
C LYS A 322 2.20 -33.67 -17.33
N LYS A 323 2.24 -32.79 -16.32
CA LYS A 323 1.05 -32.47 -15.52
C LYS A 323 1.11 -31.04 -15.02
N VAL A 324 -0.02 -30.35 -15.08
CA VAL A 324 -0.19 -28.99 -14.54
C VAL A 324 -1.43 -28.97 -13.66
N ILE A 325 -1.28 -28.48 -12.44
CA ILE A 325 -2.38 -28.35 -11.45
C ILE A 325 -2.33 -26.96 -10.85
N ILE A 326 -3.48 -26.29 -10.78
CA ILE A 326 -3.58 -25.03 -10.03
C ILE A 326 -3.35 -25.28 -8.53
N GLU A 327 -2.67 -24.36 -7.86
CA GLU A 327 -2.46 -24.45 -6.43
C GLU A 327 -3.80 -24.48 -5.68
N PRO A 328 -4.04 -25.49 -4.82
CA PRO A 328 -5.30 -25.63 -4.11
C PRO A 328 -5.52 -24.50 -3.10
N GLU A 329 -6.77 -24.15 -2.90
CA GLU A 329 -7.18 -23.08 -1.98
C GLU A 329 -6.76 -23.33 -0.52
N THR A 330 -6.56 -24.59 -0.13
CA THR A 330 -6.08 -24.98 1.21
C THR A 330 -4.70 -24.41 1.57
N LEU A 331 -3.92 -24.00 0.58
CA LEU A 331 -2.63 -23.32 0.77
C LEU A 331 -2.78 -21.78 0.90
N GLY A 332 -3.99 -21.25 0.82
CA GLY A 332 -4.25 -19.81 0.82
C GLY A 332 -4.08 -19.11 2.17
N GLY A 333 -3.93 -19.86 3.26
CA GLY A 333 -3.89 -19.31 4.61
C GLY A 333 -5.25 -18.75 5.09
N PRO A 334 -5.27 -18.14 6.28
CA PRO A 334 -6.50 -17.60 6.86
C PRO A 334 -7.02 -16.40 6.07
N THR A 335 -8.34 -16.30 6.00
CA THR A 335 -9.05 -15.20 5.34
C THR A 335 -9.75 -14.29 6.35
N TYR A 336 -10.03 -13.07 5.92
CA TYR A 336 -10.84 -12.11 6.67
C TYR A 336 -12.31 -12.58 6.76
N PRO A 337 -13.01 -12.38 7.89
CA PRO A 337 -12.49 -11.88 9.16
C PRO A 337 -11.74 -12.97 9.94
N VAL A 338 -10.62 -12.60 10.54
CA VAL A 338 -9.84 -13.52 11.39
C VAL A 338 -10.67 -13.85 12.63
N GLY A 339 -10.62 -15.11 13.09
CA GLY A 339 -11.33 -15.56 14.30
C GLY A 339 -12.81 -15.87 14.15
N TYR A 340 -13.40 -15.67 12.98
CA TYR A 340 -14.79 -16.03 12.70
C TYR A 340 -14.87 -16.96 11.48
N ASN A 341 -15.42 -18.16 11.69
CA ASN A 341 -15.51 -19.15 10.61
C ASN A 341 -16.63 -18.82 9.63
N THR A 342 -16.27 -18.24 8.51
CA THR A 342 -17.17 -17.96 7.39
C THR A 342 -17.28 -19.12 6.40
N GLY A 343 -16.37 -20.10 6.47
CA GLY A 343 -16.17 -21.09 5.43
C GLY A 343 -15.52 -20.54 4.16
N TRP A 344 -15.06 -19.27 4.17
CA TRP A 344 -14.41 -18.64 3.01
C TRP A 344 -12.97 -19.07 2.88
N THR A 345 -12.54 -19.15 1.63
CA THR A 345 -11.15 -19.42 1.26
C THR A 345 -10.60 -18.26 0.44
N ARG A 346 -9.32 -18.31 0.11
CA ARG A 346 -8.68 -17.33 -0.78
C ARG A 346 -9.36 -17.26 -2.15
N ASP A 347 -9.86 -18.39 -2.66
CA ASP A 347 -10.34 -18.56 -4.03
C ASP A 347 -11.87 -18.58 -4.11
N ASN A 348 -12.54 -18.87 -2.97
CA ASN A 348 -13.99 -18.86 -2.79
C ASN A 348 -14.34 -18.00 -1.56
N PHE A 349 -14.74 -16.75 -1.79
CA PHE A 349 -14.85 -15.72 -0.78
C PHE A 349 -16.16 -14.93 -0.90
N GLY A 350 -16.78 -14.58 0.20
CA GLY A 350 -17.99 -13.77 0.22
C GLY A 350 -19.29 -14.60 0.12
N PRO A 351 -20.45 -13.94 -0.13
CA PRO A 351 -20.60 -12.51 -0.43
C PRO A 351 -20.30 -11.60 0.76
N LEU A 352 -19.60 -10.49 0.50
CA LEU A 352 -19.22 -9.48 1.47
C LEU A 352 -19.62 -8.10 0.98
N TRP A 353 -20.45 -7.38 1.72
CA TRP A 353 -20.78 -5.99 1.43
C TRP A 353 -19.65 -5.05 1.89
N ILE A 354 -19.26 -4.10 1.05
CA ILE A 354 -18.20 -3.13 1.31
C ILE A 354 -18.81 -1.86 1.92
N PRO A 355 -18.39 -1.46 3.14
CA PRO A 355 -19.00 -0.32 3.81
C PRO A 355 -18.85 0.99 3.00
N LYS A 356 -19.93 1.78 3.04
CA LYS A 356 -20.04 3.08 2.40
C LYS A 356 -20.35 4.14 3.45
N LYS A 357 -19.72 5.28 3.34
CA LYS A 357 -19.98 6.45 4.18
C LYS A 357 -21.46 6.80 4.21
N GLY A 358 -21.99 6.98 5.43
CA GLY A 358 -23.39 7.30 5.68
C GLY A 358 -24.35 6.09 5.61
N ALA A 359 -23.89 4.90 5.22
CA ALA A 359 -24.69 3.71 5.26
C ALA A 359 -24.76 3.13 6.68
N THR A 360 -25.92 2.58 7.05
CA THR A 360 -26.18 2.03 8.37
C THR A 360 -26.40 0.51 8.28
N ILE A 361 -25.80 -0.23 9.21
CA ILE A 361 -25.96 -1.67 9.36
C ILE A 361 -26.54 -2.01 10.73
N PRO A 362 -27.31 -3.10 10.90
CA PRO A 362 -27.64 -3.65 12.21
C PRO A 362 -26.36 -4.24 12.86
N LEU A 363 -26.32 -4.24 14.21
CA LEU A 363 -25.23 -4.80 14.99
C LEU A 363 -25.55 -6.21 15.46
N ASP A 364 -25.85 -7.10 14.52
CA ASP A 364 -25.97 -8.54 14.77
C ASP A 364 -24.60 -9.23 14.84
N GLU A 365 -24.56 -10.49 15.23
CA GLU A 365 -23.34 -11.27 15.41
C GLU A 365 -22.50 -11.32 14.13
N ARG A 366 -23.13 -11.55 12.97
CA ARG A 366 -22.44 -11.59 11.67
C ARG A 366 -21.82 -10.26 11.33
N ASN A 367 -22.56 -9.16 11.46
CA ASN A 367 -22.06 -7.83 11.14
C ASN A 367 -20.98 -7.38 12.14
N LEU A 368 -21.08 -7.78 13.40
CA LEU A 368 -19.99 -7.56 14.36
C LEU A 368 -18.72 -8.28 13.94
N ALA A 369 -18.81 -9.56 13.54
CA ALA A 369 -17.65 -10.30 13.05
C ALA A 369 -17.02 -9.64 11.82
N LEU A 370 -17.83 -9.18 10.87
CA LEU A 370 -17.36 -8.59 9.61
C LEU A 370 -16.86 -7.14 9.75
N TYR A 371 -17.46 -6.33 10.65
CA TYR A 371 -17.26 -4.87 10.62
C TYR A 371 -16.73 -4.28 11.93
N SER A 372 -16.54 -5.07 12.99
CA SER A 372 -16.02 -4.56 14.27
C SER A 372 -14.68 -3.84 14.10
N ARG A 373 -13.81 -4.33 13.22
CA ARG A 373 -12.53 -3.68 12.89
C ARG A 373 -12.71 -2.31 12.26
N CYS A 374 -13.68 -2.14 11.38
CA CYS A 374 -14.01 -0.82 10.80
C CYS A 374 -14.46 0.14 11.90
N ILE A 375 -15.36 -0.31 12.78
CA ILE A 375 -15.94 0.50 13.85
C ILE A 375 -14.90 0.89 14.89
N LYS A 376 -14.10 -0.08 15.36
CA LYS A 376 -13.10 0.15 16.42
C LYS A 376 -11.85 0.82 15.91
N ASN A 377 -11.17 0.16 14.97
CA ASN A 377 -9.78 0.47 14.65
C ASN A 377 -9.63 1.57 13.60
N TYR A 378 -10.60 1.72 12.70
CA TYR A 378 -10.53 2.74 11.65
C TYR A 378 -11.34 3.98 11.99
N GLU A 379 -12.48 3.82 12.68
CA GLU A 379 -13.33 4.95 13.06
C GLU A 379 -13.20 5.38 14.52
N ASN A 380 -12.18 4.82 15.22
CA ASN A 380 -11.79 5.18 16.60
C ASN A 380 -12.93 5.16 17.61
N ASN A 381 -13.74 4.09 17.58
CA ASN A 381 -14.78 3.90 18.58
C ASN A 381 -14.38 2.80 19.57
N THR A 382 -14.88 2.89 20.82
CA THR A 382 -14.93 1.73 21.70
C THR A 382 -16.13 0.88 21.31
N LEU A 383 -15.95 -0.45 21.23
CA LEU A 383 -17.04 -1.40 20.98
C LEU A 383 -16.91 -2.53 21.99
N GLU A 384 -17.97 -2.76 22.74
CA GLU A 384 -18.07 -3.80 23.78
C GLU A 384 -19.38 -4.54 23.62
N VAL A 385 -19.36 -5.84 23.92
CA VAL A 385 -20.58 -6.65 24.01
C VAL A 385 -20.74 -7.11 25.47
N LYS A 386 -21.84 -6.70 26.14
CA LYS A 386 -22.13 -7.03 27.52
C LYS A 386 -23.58 -7.46 27.60
N ASP A 387 -23.85 -8.59 28.23
CA ASP A 387 -25.20 -9.14 28.45
C ASP A 387 -26.04 -9.21 27.15
N GLY A 388 -25.39 -9.60 26.02
CA GLY A 388 -26.04 -9.69 24.72
C GLY A 388 -26.37 -8.34 24.06
N LYS A 389 -25.93 -7.21 24.66
CA LYS A 389 -26.10 -5.86 24.10
C LYS A 389 -24.78 -5.29 23.61
N VAL A 390 -24.85 -4.59 22.51
CA VAL A 390 -23.68 -3.91 21.93
C VAL A 390 -23.63 -2.48 22.45
N TYR A 391 -22.45 -2.07 22.91
CA TYR A 391 -22.16 -0.71 23.35
C TYR A 391 -21.09 -0.07 22.46
N ILE A 392 -21.40 1.11 21.93
CA ILE A 392 -20.44 1.93 21.17
C ILE A 392 -20.21 3.23 21.96
N ASN A 393 -18.96 3.51 22.30
CA ASN A 393 -18.57 4.68 23.13
C ASN A 393 -19.40 4.75 24.44
N GLY A 394 -19.65 3.58 25.06
CA GLY A 394 -20.38 3.45 26.32
C GLY A 394 -21.91 3.57 26.20
N LYS A 395 -22.46 3.74 24.98
CA LYS A 395 -23.90 3.82 24.75
C LYS A 395 -24.41 2.51 24.13
N PRO A 396 -25.59 1.99 24.55
CA PRO A 396 -26.18 0.84 23.91
C PRO A 396 -26.67 1.21 22.52
N GLU A 397 -26.27 0.45 21.51
CA GLU A 397 -26.59 0.69 20.10
C GLU A 397 -27.06 -0.62 19.46
N THR A 398 -28.00 -0.53 18.53
CA THR A 398 -28.51 -1.65 17.73
C THR A 398 -28.09 -1.57 16.27
N SER A 399 -27.56 -0.43 15.86
CA SER A 399 -27.07 -0.17 14.49
C SER A 399 -25.86 0.71 14.50
N TYR A 400 -25.12 0.73 13.38
CA TYR A 400 -23.96 1.59 13.21
C TYR A 400 -23.96 2.26 11.83
N THR A 401 -23.67 3.56 11.81
CA THR A 401 -23.52 4.34 10.57
C THR A 401 -22.05 4.62 10.30
N PHE A 402 -21.53 4.17 9.16
CA PHE A 402 -20.13 4.34 8.79
C PHE A 402 -19.76 5.80 8.51
N LYS A 403 -18.60 6.23 9.01
CA LYS A 403 -18.04 7.58 8.83
C LYS A 403 -17.21 7.71 7.57
N TYR A 404 -16.63 6.56 7.08
CA TYR A 404 -15.72 6.50 5.95
C TYR A 404 -16.28 5.63 4.82
N ASP A 405 -15.78 5.88 3.60
CA ASP A 405 -15.84 4.95 2.50
C ASP A 405 -14.75 3.89 2.65
N TYR A 406 -15.05 2.64 2.26
CA TYR A 406 -14.13 1.53 2.32
C TYR A 406 -13.94 0.92 0.93
N TYR A 407 -12.77 0.35 0.72
CA TYR A 407 -12.37 -0.25 -0.54
C TYR A 407 -11.89 -1.67 -0.31
N TRP A 408 -12.00 -2.51 -1.36
CA TRP A 408 -11.46 -3.86 -1.37
C TRP A 408 -10.33 -3.94 -2.38
N MET A 409 -9.12 -4.17 -1.89
CA MET A 409 -7.88 -4.13 -2.64
C MET A 409 -7.35 -5.54 -2.85
N MET A 410 -7.03 -5.91 -4.10
CA MET A 410 -6.46 -7.22 -4.43
C MET A 410 -5.22 -7.06 -5.30
N GLY A 411 -4.27 -8.00 -5.14
CA GLY A 411 -3.13 -8.10 -6.04
C GLY A 411 -3.48 -8.83 -7.33
N ASP A 412 -2.78 -8.53 -8.42
CA ASP A 412 -2.96 -9.20 -9.69
C ASP A 412 -2.32 -10.60 -9.67
N ASN A 413 -1.25 -10.78 -8.88
CA ASN A 413 -0.69 -12.09 -8.54
C ASN A 413 -1.50 -12.70 -7.39
N ARG A 414 -2.63 -13.31 -7.73
CA ARG A 414 -3.70 -13.72 -6.81
C ARG A 414 -3.26 -14.64 -5.69
N HIS A 415 -2.33 -15.55 -5.95
CA HIS A 415 -1.84 -16.51 -4.97
C HIS A 415 -0.58 -16.05 -4.22
N ASN A 416 0.02 -14.93 -4.64
CA ASN A 416 1.20 -14.32 -3.99
C ASN A 416 0.93 -12.88 -3.54
N SER A 417 -0.25 -12.62 -2.97
CA SER A 417 -0.63 -11.29 -2.53
C SER A 417 -1.25 -11.32 -1.13
N ALA A 418 -0.62 -10.61 -0.20
CA ALA A 418 -1.25 -10.19 1.03
C ALA A 418 -2.13 -8.98 0.72
N ASP A 419 -3.45 -9.19 0.68
CA ASP A 419 -4.42 -8.18 0.26
C ASP A 419 -5.72 -8.25 1.08
N SER A 420 -6.78 -7.59 0.64
CA SER A 420 -8.02 -7.49 1.42
C SER A 420 -8.66 -8.83 1.77
N ARG A 421 -8.34 -9.91 1.03
CA ARG A 421 -8.83 -11.26 1.37
C ARG A 421 -8.31 -11.75 2.73
N SER A 422 -7.17 -11.26 3.18
CA SER A 422 -6.60 -11.53 4.51
C SER A 422 -6.58 -10.30 5.41
N LEU A 423 -6.38 -9.10 4.86
CA LEU A 423 -6.24 -7.85 5.61
C LEU A 423 -7.59 -7.18 5.92
N GLY A 424 -8.64 -7.49 5.15
CA GLY A 424 -9.93 -6.83 5.24
C GLY A 424 -9.97 -5.50 4.47
N PHE A 425 -10.85 -4.62 4.91
CA PHE A 425 -11.14 -3.36 4.24
C PHE A 425 -10.03 -2.34 4.34
N VAL A 426 -9.89 -1.50 3.30
CA VAL A 426 -9.03 -0.32 3.29
C VAL A 426 -9.91 0.93 3.37
N PRO A 427 -9.86 1.69 4.47
CA PRO A 427 -10.67 2.90 4.61
C PRO A 427 -10.09 4.07 3.81
N GLU A 428 -10.94 5.05 3.47
CA GLU A 428 -10.58 6.20 2.63
C GLU A 428 -9.41 7.03 3.17
N ASP A 429 -9.26 7.11 4.49
CA ASP A 429 -8.17 7.85 5.14
C ASP A 429 -6.79 7.19 4.94
N HIS A 430 -6.73 5.91 4.54
CA HIS A 430 -5.50 5.19 4.21
C HIS A 430 -5.06 5.39 2.75
N ILE A 431 -5.90 5.89 1.87
CA ILE A 431 -5.56 6.09 0.45
C ILE A 431 -4.51 7.20 0.33
N VAL A 432 -3.38 6.88 -0.31
CA VAL A 432 -2.25 7.79 -0.55
C VAL A 432 -2.34 8.44 -1.92
N GLY A 433 -2.47 7.65 -2.99
CA GLY A 433 -2.50 8.18 -4.35
C GLY A 433 -2.54 7.11 -5.43
N LYS A 434 -2.45 7.57 -6.67
CA LYS A 434 -2.47 6.74 -7.89
C LYS A 434 -1.10 6.72 -8.54
N PRO A 435 -0.48 5.54 -8.76
CA PRO A 435 0.67 5.44 -9.64
C PRO A 435 0.30 5.91 -11.03
N ILE A 436 1.06 6.84 -11.60
CA ILE A 436 0.79 7.39 -12.92
C ILE A 436 1.89 7.09 -13.93
N LEU A 437 3.12 6.96 -13.47
CA LEU A 437 4.28 6.82 -14.33
C LEU A 437 5.32 5.89 -13.70
N VAL A 438 5.83 4.93 -14.46
CA VAL A 438 7.09 4.22 -14.19
C VAL A 438 8.20 5.07 -14.80
N TRP A 439 9.04 5.72 -13.98
CA TRP A 439 10.10 6.58 -14.49
C TRP A 439 11.45 5.87 -14.63
N LEU A 440 11.65 4.76 -13.89
CA LEU A 440 12.80 3.86 -13.98
C LEU A 440 12.34 2.44 -13.65
N SER A 441 12.94 1.44 -14.30
CA SER A 441 12.69 0.03 -14.03
C SER A 441 14.01 -0.73 -14.06
N LEU A 442 14.36 -1.36 -12.93
CA LEU A 442 15.57 -2.14 -12.78
C LEU A 442 15.24 -3.61 -12.64
N ASP A 443 15.90 -4.43 -13.46
CA ASP A 443 15.81 -5.89 -13.35
C ASP A 443 16.71 -6.38 -12.23
N LYS A 444 16.12 -6.95 -11.18
CA LYS A 444 16.88 -7.49 -10.04
C LYS A 444 17.72 -8.73 -10.39
N ASP A 445 17.34 -9.44 -11.47
CA ASP A 445 18.00 -10.67 -11.92
C ASP A 445 19.21 -10.39 -12.82
N ARG A 446 19.50 -9.12 -13.16
CA ARG A 446 20.57 -8.68 -14.06
C ARG A 446 21.42 -7.55 -13.48
N SER A 447 22.69 -7.51 -13.85
CA SER A 447 23.51 -6.36 -13.52
C SER A 447 23.16 -5.14 -14.37
N LEU A 448 23.48 -3.94 -13.89
CA LEU A 448 23.20 -2.68 -14.63
C LEU A 448 23.80 -2.67 -16.04
N PHE A 449 24.97 -3.29 -16.22
CA PHE A 449 25.69 -3.34 -17.49
C PHE A 449 25.28 -4.53 -18.38
N ASP A 450 24.48 -5.48 -17.85
CA ASP A 450 24.00 -6.66 -18.58
C ASP A 450 22.46 -6.66 -18.68
N GLY A 451 21.93 -5.55 -19.18
CA GLY A 451 20.47 -5.42 -19.37
C GLY A 451 19.65 -5.23 -18.09
N GLY A 452 20.30 -4.77 -17.00
CA GLY A 452 19.62 -4.49 -15.73
C GLY A 452 18.64 -3.31 -15.79
N ILE A 453 18.69 -2.46 -16.84
CA ILE A 453 17.69 -1.41 -17.07
C ILE A 453 16.67 -1.93 -18.08
N ARG A 454 15.40 -1.97 -17.67
CA ARG A 454 14.29 -2.31 -18.57
C ARG A 454 13.84 -1.10 -19.35
N TRP A 455 14.57 -0.80 -20.45
CA TRP A 455 14.36 0.40 -21.29
C TRP A 455 12.94 0.55 -21.83
N ASN A 456 12.24 -0.55 -22.12
CA ASN A 456 10.87 -0.56 -22.59
C ASN A 456 9.84 -0.13 -21.55
N ARG A 457 10.25 0.01 -20.29
CA ARG A 457 9.41 0.47 -19.17
C ARG A 457 9.76 1.90 -18.72
N LEU A 458 10.81 2.49 -19.25
CA LEU A 458 11.23 3.83 -18.91
C LEU A 458 10.17 4.85 -19.37
N PHE A 459 9.74 5.73 -18.47
CA PHE A 459 8.68 6.71 -18.69
C PHE A 459 7.36 6.14 -19.20
N ARG A 460 7.05 4.91 -18.82
CA ARG A 460 5.80 4.24 -19.17
C ARG A 460 4.66 4.72 -18.26
N TRP A 461 3.55 5.16 -18.88
CA TRP A 461 2.32 5.45 -18.13
C TRP A 461 1.75 4.17 -17.52
N VAL A 462 1.27 4.29 -16.27
CA VAL A 462 0.54 3.22 -15.60
C VAL A 462 -0.93 3.35 -16.00
N HIS A 463 -1.41 2.39 -16.79
CA HIS A 463 -2.82 2.30 -17.16
C HIS A 463 -3.50 1.26 -16.26
N PRO A 464 -4.74 1.52 -15.78
CA PRO A 464 -5.64 0.42 -15.46
C PRO A 464 -5.90 -0.30 -16.80
N ASP A 465 -5.80 -1.59 -16.84
CA ASP A 465 -5.96 -2.38 -18.09
C ASP A 465 -7.26 -2.05 -18.82
#